data_c07c4ece0acf0d1926ec53a337b0914e
#
_entry.id   c07c4ece0acf0d1926ec53a337b0914e
#
_cell.length_a   1.000
_cell.length_b   1.000
_cell.length_c   1.000
_cell.angle_alpha   90.00
_cell.angle_beta   90.00
_cell.angle_gamma   90.00
#
_symmetry.space_group_name_H-M   'P 1'
#
loop_
_entity.id
_entity.type
_entity.pdbx_description
1 polymer ?
#
loop_
_entity_poly.entity_id
_entity_poly.type
_entity_poly.pdbx_seq_one_letter_code
_entity_poly.pdbx_strand_id
1 'polypeptide(L)'
;MADLHVKPKEKSRSILPWILLGLGILALLIFLARGCNDDEKDTAAVTTDTTNTSVSSTANNTAANTQNGWNDIDFNAPAAKYDEITDKNIDVRGNDRYGIYGLGEDILFDEGKSTIRTDAEANLKQITSSISKRYNGGDVRIYGHTDATGSAGTNKELSEKRAEAVRNWLVKNGNLAEGNVSLHPAGESRPVATNSTEAGRQKNRRVEIVARTGTNNTGQ
;
A
#
# COMPACT_ATOMS: atom_id res chain seq x y z
N MET A 1 11.83 30.52 62.59
CA MET A 1 11.88 29.40 61.62
C MET A 1 10.48 28.80 61.53
N ALA A 2 9.78 29.07 60.46
CA ALA A 2 8.40 28.61 60.30
C ALA A 2 8.43 27.36 59.40
N ASP A 3 7.98 26.23 59.96
CA ASP A 3 7.85 24.94 59.25
C ASP A 3 6.59 24.95 58.37
N LEU A 4 6.77 24.91 57.09
CA LEU A 4 5.68 24.77 56.12
C LEU A 4 5.37 23.27 55.93
N HIS A 5 4.32 22.82 56.59
CA HIS A 5 3.80 21.45 56.38
C HIS A 5 2.98 21.40 55.10
N VAL A 6 3.57 20.87 54.02
CA VAL A 6 2.88 20.61 52.73
C VAL A 6 2.18 19.27 52.83
N LYS A 7 0.82 19.26 52.86
CA LYS A 7 0.03 18.04 52.73
C LYS A 7 0.08 17.49 51.30
N PRO A 8 0.32 16.19 51.13
CA PRO A 8 0.26 15.56 49.77
C PRO A 8 -1.20 15.51 49.28
N LYS A 9 -1.37 15.89 48.00
CA LYS A 9 -2.64 15.87 47.28
C LYS A 9 -3.04 14.43 47.00
N GLU A 10 -4.15 13.95 47.56
CA GLU A 10 -4.72 12.64 47.25
C GLU A 10 -5.14 12.55 45.78
N LYS A 11 -4.64 11.52 45.10
CA LYS A 11 -5.02 11.18 43.71
C LYS A 11 -6.39 10.51 43.74
N SER A 12 -7.43 11.21 43.32
CA SER A 12 -8.75 10.64 43.12
C SER A 12 -8.67 9.54 42.03
N ARG A 13 -8.97 8.31 42.40
CA ARG A 13 -9.06 7.19 41.45
C ARG A 13 -10.38 7.31 40.72
N SER A 14 -10.31 7.68 39.44
CA SER A 14 -11.45 7.72 38.53
C SER A 14 -12.03 6.29 38.39
N ILE A 15 -13.29 6.10 38.74
CA ILE A 15 -14.04 4.85 38.55
C ILE A 15 -14.58 4.68 37.13
N LEU A 16 -14.38 5.69 36.28
CA LEU A 16 -14.85 5.74 34.89
C LEU A 16 -14.43 4.52 34.04
N PRO A 17 -13.15 4.02 34.10
CA PRO A 17 -12.76 2.85 33.31
C PRO A 17 -13.49 1.57 33.67
N TRP A 18 -13.90 1.39 34.91
CA TRP A 18 -14.63 0.20 35.37
C TRP A 18 -16.08 0.17 34.89
N ILE A 19 -16.72 1.34 34.76
CA ILE A 19 -18.09 1.46 34.22
C ILE A 19 -18.13 1.10 32.74
N LEU A 20 -17.13 1.55 31.95
CA LEU A 20 -17.02 1.21 30.54
C LEU A 20 -16.76 -0.27 30.29
N LEU A 21 -15.97 -0.92 31.16
CA LEU A 21 -15.72 -2.36 31.08
C LEU A 21 -16.99 -3.17 31.35
N GLY A 22 -17.80 -2.77 32.36
CA GLY A 22 -19.07 -3.42 32.66
C GLY A 22 -20.11 -3.30 31.55
N LEU A 23 -20.22 -2.14 30.89
CA LEU A 23 -21.10 -1.91 29.74
C LEU A 23 -20.69 -2.74 28.50
N GLY A 24 -19.38 -2.90 28.26
CA GLY A 24 -18.84 -3.73 27.18
C GLY A 24 -19.20 -5.20 27.33
N ILE A 25 -19.09 -5.74 28.56
CA ILE A 25 -19.43 -7.14 28.85
C ILE A 25 -20.95 -7.37 28.68
N LEU A 26 -21.78 -6.43 29.11
CA LEU A 26 -23.24 -6.54 28.97
C LEU A 26 -23.66 -6.54 27.50
N ALA A 27 -23.05 -5.70 26.66
CA ALA A 27 -23.30 -5.66 25.21
C ALA A 27 -22.90 -6.99 24.53
N LEU A 28 -21.77 -7.58 24.94
CA LEU A 28 -21.31 -8.88 24.42
C LEU A 28 -22.26 -10.02 24.77
N LEU A 29 -22.80 -10.04 26.00
CA LEU A 29 -23.76 -11.05 26.43
C LEU A 29 -25.11 -10.95 25.71
N ILE A 30 -25.58 -9.72 25.40
CA ILE A 30 -26.78 -9.50 24.60
C ILE A 30 -26.57 -9.95 23.14
N PHE A 31 -25.38 -9.75 22.58
CA PHE A 31 -25.04 -10.20 21.22
C PHE A 31 -24.99 -11.73 21.12
N LEU A 32 -24.42 -12.42 22.12
CA LEU A 32 -24.39 -13.89 22.16
C LEU A 32 -25.78 -14.52 22.41
N ALA A 33 -26.68 -13.81 23.09
CA ALA A 33 -28.04 -14.32 23.34
C ALA A 33 -29.02 -14.14 22.15
N ARG A 34 -28.62 -13.36 21.11
CA ARG A 34 -29.46 -13.10 19.93
C ARG A 34 -29.07 -13.86 18.66
N GLY A 35 -28.00 -14.66 18.72
CA GLY A 35 -27.44 -15.32 17.54
C GLY A 35 -27.54 -16.83 17.60
N CYS A 36 -28.72 -17.43 17.66
CA CYS A 36 -28.96 -18.82 17.26
C CYS A 36 -30.45 -18.96 16.93
N ASN A 37 -30.76 -18.95 15.67
CA ASN A 37 -31.94 -19.63 15.14
C ASN A 37 -31.48 -20.37 13.90
N ASP A 38 -31.27 -21.67 14.09
CA ASP A 38 -31.16 -22.69 13.07
C ASP A 38 -32.59 -23.01 12.61
N ASP A 39 -32.82 -22.98 11.32
CA ASP A 39 -33.90 -23.75 10.70
C ASP A 39 -33.34 -24.56 9.54
N GLU A 40 -33.14 -25.83 9.83
CA GLU A 40 -33.00 -26.95 8.90
C GLU A 40 -34.33 -27.23 8.21
N LYS A 41 -34.27 -27.60 6.95
CA LYS A 41 -35.00 -28.70 6.23
C LYS A 41 -35.00 -28.40 4.72
N ASP A 42 -34.89 -29.23 3.79
CA ASP A 42 -34.79 -30.68 3.58
C ASP A 42 -34.41 -30.93 2.11
N THR A 43 -33.57 -31.91 1.94
CA THR A 43 -33.42 -32.86 0.84
C THR A 43 -34.36 -32.75 -0.37
N ALA A 44 -33.83 -32.70 -1.60
CA ALA A 44 -34.11 -33.69 -2.64
C ALA A 44 -33.17 -33.53 -3.86
N ALA A 45 -32.72 -34.67 -4.31
CA ALA A 45 -31.80 -34.92 -5.40
C ALA A 45 -32.46 -34.79 -6.80
N VAL A 46 -31.52 -34.74 -7.81
CA VAL A 46 -31.62 -35.36 -9.14
C VAL A 46 -32.10 -34.45 -10.31
N THR A 47 -31.27 -34.28 -11.19
CA THR A 47 -31.05 -34.65 -12.60
C THR A 47 -30.64 -33.49 -13.50
N THR A 48 -29.53 -33.75 -14.18
CA THR A 48 -29.03 -33.19 -15.43
C THR A 48 -30.09 -32.62 -16.36
N ASP A 49 -29.88 -31.40 -16.87
CA ASP A 49 -29.94 -31.21 -18.32
C ASP A 49 -29.09 -30.01 -18.78
N THR A 50 -28.39 -30.25 -19.85
CA THR A 50 -27.50 -29.35 -20.55
C THR A 50 -28.33 -28.44 -21.44
N THR A 51 -28.30 -27.13 -21.21
CA THR A 51 -28.62 -26.21 -22.30
C THR A 51 -27.79 -24.92 -22.17
N ASN A 52 -26.83 -24.80 -23.07
CA ASN A 52 -26.14 -23.54 -23.35
C ASN A 52 -27.12 -22.47 -23.76
N THR A 53 -27.27 -21.44 -22.96
CA THR A 53 -27.81 -20.17 -23.42
C THR A 53 -26.79 -19.09 -23.11
N SER A 54 -26.08 -18.68 -24.15
CA SER A 54 -25.24 -17.51 -24.17
C SER A 54 -26.10 -16.27 -23.96
N VAL A 55 -26.14 -15.75 -22.76
CA VAL A 55 -26.67 -14.40 -22.52
C VAL A 55 -25.47 -13.46 -22.51
N SER A 56 -25.33 -12.76 -23.64
CA SER A 56 -24.39 -11.65 -23.81
C SER A 56 -24.76 -10.56 -22.82
N SER A 57 -24.09 -10.49 -21.67
CA SER A 57 -24.14 -9.36 -20.77
C SER A 57 -23.06 -8.38 -21.17
N THR A 58 -23.41 -7.47 -22.09
CA THR A 58 -22.66 -6.25 -22.32
C THR A 58 -22.89 -5.32 -21.13
N ALA A 59 -22.07 -5.41 -20.10
CA ALA A 59 -21.98 -4.43 -19.05
C ALA A 59 -20.55 -4.37 -18.51
N ASN A 60 -19.86 -3.28 -18.83
CA ASN A 60 -18.72 -2.71 -18.12
C ASN A 60 -17.40 -3.52 -18.05
N ASN A 61 -16.80 -3.75 -19.21
CA ASN A 61 -15.40 -4.23 -19.29
C ASN A 61 -14.32 -3.13 -19.12
N THR A 62 -14.68 -1.91 -18.71
CA THR A 62 -13.67 -0.83 -18.58
C THR A 62 -12.79 -1.01 -17.33
N ALA A 63 -13.30 -1.63 -16.26
CA ALA A 63 -12.52 -1.88 -15.03
C ALA A 63 -11.67 -3.16 -15.11
N ALA A 64 -12.09 -4.18 -15.87
CA ALA A 64 -11.37 -5.45 -15.97
C ALA A 64 -10.12 -5.37 -16.85
N ASN A 65 -10.09 -4.47 -17.84
CA ASN A 65 -8.96 -4.33 -18.75
C ASN A 65 -7.77 -3.58 -18.11
N THR A 66 -8.01 -2.77 -17.08
CA THR A 66 -6.95 -2.08 -16.33
C THR A 66 -6.16 -3.03 -15.41
N GLN A 67 -6.74 -4.17 -15.02
CA GLN A 67 -6.09 -5.18 -14.17
C GLN A 67 -5.12 -6.07 -14.95
N ASN A 68 -5.43 -6.43 -16.19
CA ASN A 68 -4.65 -7.43 -16.95
C ASN A 68 -3.23 -6.96 -17.30
N GLY A 69 -3.00 -5.68 -17.54
CA GLY A 69 -1.66 -5.17 -17.89
C GLY A 69 -0.68 -5.05 -16.73
N TRP A 70 -1.12 -5.30 -15.47
CA TRP A 70 -0.27 -5.26 -14.29
C TRP A 70 0.23 -6.64 -13.86
N ASN A 71 -0.39 -7.71 -14.35
CA ASN A 71 0.04 -9.09 -14.10
C ASN A 71 1.34 -9.44 -14.84
N ASP A 72 1.69 -8.65 -15.87
CA ASP A 72 2.91 -8.83 -16.67
C ASP A 72 4.13 -8.12 -16.05
N ILE A 73 4.00 -7.46 -14.91
CA ILE A 73 5.10 -6.79 -14.22
C ILE A 73 5.92 -7.83 -13.46
N ASP A 74 7.14 -8.08 -13.93
CA ASP A 74 8.11 -8.89 -13.20
C ASP A 74 8.91 -8.01 -12.24
N PHE A 75 8.64 -8.13 -10.94
CA PHE A 75 9.36 -7.41 -9.89
C PHE A 75 10.80 -7.91 -9.71
N ASN A 76 11.18 -9.03 -10.31
CA ASN A 76 12.55 -9.53 -10.35
C ASN A 76 13.24 -9.23 -11.69
N ALA A 77 12.66 -8.34 -12.50
CA ALA A 77 13.25 -7.91 -13.75
C ALA A 77 14.73 -7.50 -13.56
N PRO A 78 15.58 -7.70 -14.56
CA PRO A 78 16.98 -7.32 -14.47
C PRO A 78 17.13 -5.80 -14.31
N ALA A 79 18.26 -5.39 -13.74
CA ALA A 79 18.61 -3.98 -13.64
C ALA A 79 18.66 -3.36 -15.03
N ALA A 80 18.03 -2.19 -15.16
CA ALA A 80 18.03 -1.38 -16.37
C ALA A 80 18.85 -0.11 -16.15
N LYS A 81 19.45 0.39 -17.22
CA LYS A 81 20.19 1.65 -17.18
C LYS A 81 19.45 2.69 -18.03
N TYR A 82 19.03 3.76 -17.37
CA TYR A 82 18.42 4.91 -18.03
C TYR A 82 19.33 6.12 -17.90
N ASP A 83 19.72 6.72 -19.01
CA ASP A 83 20.70 7.81 -19.03
C ASP A 83 20.25 9.06 -18.26
N GLU A 84 18.94 9.23 -18.13
CA GLU A 84 18.34 10.31 -17.35
C GLU A 84 18.32 10.05 -15.84
N ILE A 85 18.63 8.85 -15.39
CA ILE A 85 18.78 8.48 -13.97
C ILE A 85 20.26 8.44 -13.64
N THR A 86 20.74 9.44 -12.93
CA THR A 86 22.16 9.60 -12.57
C THR A 86 22.45 9.31 -11.10
N ASP A 87 21.42 9.37 -10.24
CA ASP A 87 21.56 9.09 -8.83
C ASP A 87 21.60 7.59 -8.56
N LYS A 88 22.64 7.15 -7.85
CA LYS A 88 22.89 5.73 -7.51
C LYS A 88 21.91 5.17 -6.47
N ASN A 89 21.19 6.05 -5.76
CA ASN A 89 20.18 5.64 -4.79
C ASN A 89 18.87 5.20 -5.45
N ILE A 90 18.73 5.44 -6.76
CA ILE A 90 17.56 5.00 -7.53
C ILE A 90 17.91 3.66 -8.17
N ASP A 91 17.29 2.58 -7.67
CA ASP A 91 17.33 1.27 -8.32
C ASP A 91 16.37 1.25 -9.50
N VAL A 92 16.86 0.93 -10.69
CA VAL A 92 16.03 0.87 -11.91
C VAL A 92 16.03 -0.55 -12.46
N ARG A 93 14.84 -1.09 -12.68
CA ARG A 93 14.59 -2.41 -13.28
C ARG A 93 13.48 -2.33 -14.30
N GLY A 94 13.42 -3.24 -15.23
CA GLY A 94 12.32 -3.31 -16.18
C GLY A 94 12.77 -3.44 -17.64
N ASN A 95 11.90 -3.01 -18.55
CA ASN A 95 12.07 -3.12 -20.00
C ASN A 95 11.34 -1.98 -20.73
N ASP A 96 11.16 -2.09 -22.06
CA ASP A 96 10.50 -1.05 -22.85
C ASP A 96 9.00 -0.88 -22.53
N ARG A 97 8.35 -1.87 -21.89
CA ARG A 97 6.92 -1.83 -21.56
C ARG A 97 6.66 -1.24 -20.19
N TYR A 98 7.59 -1.43 -19.24
CA TYR A 98 7.47 -0.91 -17.87
C TYR A 98 8.83 -0.66 -17.24
N GLY A 99 8.85 0.26 -16.30
CA GLY A 99 10.00 0.55 -15.45
C GLY A 99 9.60 0.51 -13.97
N ILE A 100 10.49 -0.03 -13.15
CA ILE A 100 10.40 -0.09 -11.71
C ILE A 100 11.52 0.76 -11.15
N TYR A 101 11.16 1.81 -10.39
CA TYR A 101 12.09 2.72 -9.74
C TYR A 101 12.00 2.50 -8.23
N GLY A 102 13.07 1.93 -7.64
CA GLY A 102 13.16 1.66 -6.23
C GLY A 102 13.97 2.72 -5.49
N LEU A 103 13.46 3.18 -4.35
CA LEU A 103 14.15 4.07 -3.42
C LEU A 103 14.06 3.54 -2.00
N GLY A 104 15.19 3.52 -1.29
CA GLY A 104 15.23 3.20 0.13
C GLY A 104 14.41 4.17 0.97
N GLU A 105 13.86 3.68 2.07
CA GLU A 105 13.13 4.52 3.03
C GLU A 105 13.98 5.66 3.57
N ASP A 106 15.23 5.37 3.92
CA ASP A 106 16.22 6.31 4.46
C ASP A 106 16.58 7.45 3.50
N ILE A 107 16.38 7.25 2.21
CA ILE A 107 16.51 8.29 1.19
C ILE A 107 15.27 9.19 1.17
N LEU A 108 14.09 8.59 1.23
CA LEU A 108 12.81 9.30 1.07
C LEU A 108 12.32 9.98 2.34
N PHE A 109 12.55 9.36 3.51
CA PHE A 109 11.93 9.77 4.78
C PHE A 109 12.93 9.76 5.93
N ASP A 110 12.67 10.56 6.96
CA ASP A 110 13.30 10.36 8.26
C ASP A 110 12.74 9.10 8.93
N GLU A 111 13.50 8.54 9.87
CA GLU A 111 13.11 7.33 10.60
C GLU A 111 11.71 7.46 11.21
N GLY A 112 10.87 6.48 10.97
CA GLY A 112 9.50 6.42 11.47
C GLY A 112 8.52 7.42 10.85
N LYS A 113 8.97 8.23 9.87
CA LYS A 113 8.12 9.25 9.22
C LYS A 113 7.65 8.83 7.83
N SER A 114 6.66 9.57 7.33
CA SER A 114 6.13 9.50 5.96
C SER A 114 6.16 10.87 5.25
N THR A 115 6.83 11.87 5.82
CA THR A 115 7.05 13.16 5.16
C THR A 115 8.30 13.08 4.30
N ILE A 116 8.17 13.39 3.02
CA ILE A 116 9.30 13.36 2.07
C ILE A 116 10.34 14.39 2.47
N ARG A 117 11.60 13.96 2.49
CA ARG A 117 12.76 14.82 2.76
C ARG A 117 13.02 15.76 1.59
N THR A 118 13.53 16.94 1.86
CA THR A 118 13.84 17.94 0.82
C THR A 118 14.94 17.45 -0.13
N ASP A 119 15.92 16.70 0.38
CA ASP A 119 16.99 16.11 -0.45
C ASP A 119 16.50 14.97 -1.37
N ALA A 120 15.43 14.26 -0.98
CA ALA A 120 14.81 13.24 -1.81
C ALA A 120 14.06 13.81 -3.04
N GLU A 121 13.73 15.08 -3.04
CA GLU A 121 13.02 15.70 -4.16
C GLU A 121 13.80 15.63 -5.47
N ALA A 122 15.13 15.71 -5.41
CA ALA A 122 15.98 15.56 -6.60
C ALA A 122 15.86 14.17 -7.23
N ASN A 123 15.77 13.11 -6.41
CA ASN A 123 15.56 11.74 -6.86
C ASN A 123 14.19 11.58 -7.51
N LEU A 124 13.15 12.10 -6.87
CA LEU A 124 11.79 12.03 -7.40
C LEU A 124 11.64 12.81 -8.72
N LYS A 125 12.35 13.94 -8.89
CA LYS A 125 12.40 14.68 -10.16
C LYS A 125 13.05 13.88 -11.29
N GLN A 126 14.14 13.14 -11.01
CA GLN A 126 14.74 12.26 -12.00
C GLN A 126 13.77 11.15 -12.42
N ILE A 127 13.09 10.53 -11.44
CA ILE A 127 12.10 9.48 -11.72
C ILE A 127 10.94 10.01 -12.56
N THR A 128 10.36 11.16 -12.23
CA THR A 128 9.26 11.74 -13.01
C THR A 128 9.68 12.13 -14.41
N SER A 129 10.90 12.65 -14.57
CA SER A 129 11.48 12.93 -15.89
C SER A 129 11.60 11.66 -16.73
N SER A 130 12.09 10.58 -16.13
CA SER A 130 12.20 9.28 -16.79
C SER A 130 10.83 8.70 -17.17
N ILE A 131 9.86 8.75 -16.25
CA ILE A 131 8.48 8.31 -16.51
C ILE A 131 7.87 9.09 -17.67
N SER A 132 7.99 10.41 -17.68
CA SER A 132 7.46 11.26 -18.75
C SER A 132 8.12 10.99 -20.11
N LYS A 133 9.41 10.67 -20.10
CA LYS A 133 10.15 10.36 -21.32
C LYS A 133 9.82 9.00 -21.90
N ARG A 134 9.67 7.97 -21.05
CA ARG A 134 9.57 6.56 -21.47
C ARG A 134 8.14 6.02 -21.48
N TYR A 135 7.30 6.50 -20.56
CA TYR A 135 5.97 5.97 -20.28
C TYR A 135 4.89 7.06 -20.30
N ASN A 136 5.08 8.07 -21.16
CA ASN A 136 4.20 9.23 -21.24
C ASN A 136 2.72 8.82 -21.41
N GLY A 137 1.86 9.37 -20.55
CA GLY A 137 0.42 9.05 -20.53
C GLY A 137 0.08 7.66 -20.01
N GLY A 138 1.06 6.91 -19.54
CA GLY A 138 0.86 5.59 -18.96
C GLY A 138 0.44 5.64 -17.50
N ASP A 139 0.11 4.45 -16.96
CA ASP A 139 -0.29 4.30 -15.58
C ASP A 139 0.92 4.12 -14.66
N VAL A 140 0.79 4.60 -13.43
CA VAL A 140 1.81 4.48 -12.39
C VAL A 140 1.20 3.82 -11.16
N ARG A 141 1.91 2.84 -10.58
CA ARG A 141 1.60 2.24 -9.29
C ARG A 141 2.72 2.48 -8.30
N ILE A 142 2.35 2.84 -7.08
CA ILE A 142 3.30 3.10 -6.01
C ILE A 142 3.12 2.02 -4.95
N TYR A 143 4.18 1.26 -4.72
CA TYR A 143 4.23 0.19 -3.73
C TYR A 143 5.07 0.66 -2.53
N GLY A 144 4.45 0.73 -1.35
CA GLY A 144 5.15 0.94 -0.09
C GLY A 144 5.49 -0.40 0.55
N HIS A 145 6.73 -0.58 0.98
CA HIS A 145 7.20 -1.79 1.64
C HIS A 145 7.80 -1.48 3.00
N THR A 146 7.66 -2.41 3.93
CA THR A 146 8.30 -2.41 5.24
C THR A 146 9.16 -3.65 5.42
N ASP A 147 9.98 -3.65 6.45
CA ASP A 147 10.52 -4.89 6.98
C ASP A 147 9.45 -5.62 7.84
N ALA A 148 9.80 -6.78 8.39
CA ALA A 148 8.89 -7.57 9.22
C ALA A 148 8.93 -7.18 10.71
N THR A 149 9.38 -5.97 11.05
CA THR A 149 9.40 -5.48 12.44
C THR A 149 8.03 -4.90 12.80
N GLY A 150 7.44 -5.37 13.91
CA GLY A 150 6.13 -4.92 14.36
C GLY A 150 4.97 -5.79 13.88
N SER A 151 3.75 -5.25 13.87
CA SER A 151 2.57 -5.97 13.42
C SER A 151 2.31 -5.74 11.93
N ALA A 152 1.79 -6.76 11.23
CA ALA A 152 1.43 -6.65 9.81
C ALA A 152 0.43 -5.51 9.54
N GLY A 153 -0.50 -5.25 10.48
CA GLY A 153 -1.44 -4.14 10.37
C GLY A 153 -0.76 -2.78 10.40
N THR A 154 0.15 -2.57 11.35
CA THR A 154 0.95 -1.33 11.47
C THR A 154 1.84 -1.14 10.24
N ASN A 155 2.46 -2.22 9.76
CA ASN A 155 3.32 -2.21 8.58
C ASN A 155 2.53 -1.84 7.32
N LYS A 156 1.31 -2.37 7.17
CA LYS A 156 0.44 -2.01 6.07
C LYS A 156 0.06 -0.53 6.10
N GLU A 157 -0.36 0.00 7.26
CA GLU A 157 -0.70 1.42 7.43
C GLU A 157 0.49 2.34 7.16
N LEU A 158 1.69 2.00 7.67
CA LEU A 158 2.90 2.79 7.42
C LEU A 158 3.29 2.79 5.95
N SER A 159 3.23 1.63 5.30
CA SER A 159 3.51 1.50 3.86
C SER A 159 2.53 2.29 3.00
N GLU A 160 1.25 2.36 3.41
CA GLU A 160 0.22 3.16 2.75
C GLU A 160 0.52 4.66 2.86
N LYS A 161 0.79 5.17 4.06
CA LYS A 161 1.14 6.58 4.29
C LYS A 161 2.37 7.01 3.49
N ARG A 162 3.37 6.15 3.37
CA ARG A 162 4.58 6.42 2.58
C ARG A 162 4.30 6.42 1.08
N ALA A 163 3.56 5.44 0.59
CA ALA A 163 3.15 5.41 -0.80
C ALA A 163 2.27 6.62 -1.17
N GLU A 164 1.39 7.04 -0.26
CA GLU A 164 0.54 8.23 -0.43
C GLU A 164 1.37 9.52 -0.48
N ALA A 165 2.36 9.68 0.38
CA ALA A 165 3.25 10.84 0.36
C ALA A 165 3.98 10.95 -0.98
N VAL A 166 4.50 9.83 -1.50
CA VAL A 166 5.15 9.78 -2.82
C VAL A 166 4.14 10.10 -3.92
N ARG A 167 2.94 9.49 -3.91
CA ARG A 167 1.88 9.81 -4.89
C ARG A 167 1.57 11.30 -4.94
N ASN A 168 1.31 11.87 -3.78
CA ASN A 168 0.95 13.29 -3.68
C ASN A 168 2.07 14.19 -4.21
N TRP A 169 3.32 13.82 -3.95
CA TRP A 169 4.47 14.54 -4.51
C TRP A 169 4.55 14.41 -6.03
N LEU A 170 4.40 13.19 -6.58
CA LEU A 170 4.45 12.92 -8.03
C LEU A 170 3.34 13.67 -8.79
N VAL A 171 2.14 13.69 -8.25
CA VAL A 171 1.02 14.44 -8.85
C VAL A 171 1.26 15.94 -8.79
N LYS A 172 1.68 16.46 -7.63
CA LYS A 172 1.83 17.91 -7.41
C LYS A 172 3.06 18.49 -8.11
N ASN A 173 4.18 17.79 -8.11
CA ASN A 173 5.47 18.31 -8.54
C ASN A 173 6.02 17.58 -9.79
N GLY A 174 5.56 16.36 -10.05
CA GLY A 174 6.00 15.51 -11.16
C GLY A 174 5.14 15.62 -12.41
N ASN A 175 4.10 16.44 -12.39
CA ASN A 175 3.16 16.65 -13.51
C ASN A 175 2.50 15.35 -14.02
N LEU A 176 2.35 14.35 -13.13
CA LEU A 176 1.61 13.14 -13.47
C LEU A 176 0.11 13.35 -13.21
N ALA A 177 -0.73 12.88 -14.13
CA ALA A 177 -2.18 12.97 -13.96
C ALA A 177 -2.64 12.12 -12.76
N GLU A 178 -3.43 12.70 -11.86
CA GLU A 178 -3.89 12.03 -10.64
C GLU A 178 -4.60 10.70 -10.92
N GLY A 179 -5.41 10.64 -11.96
CA GLY A 179 -6.14 9.43 -12.36
C GLY A 179 -5.24 8.27 -12.83
N ASN A 180 -3.99 8.58 -13.21
CA ASN A 180 -3.04 7.58 -13.67
C ASN A 180 -2.14 7.05 -12.53
N VAL A 181 -2.23 7.60 -11.31
CA VAL A 181 -1.37 7.20 -10.19
C VAL A 181 -2.18 6.49 -9.11
N SER A 182 -1.91 5.22 -8.88
CA SER A 182 -2.60 4.37 -7.90
C SER A 182 -1.67 3.89 -6.80
N LEU A 183 -2.25 3.58 -5.61
CA LEU A 183 -1.54 3.10 -4.43
C LEU A 183 -1.69 1.60 -4.28
N HIS A 184 -0.60 0.93 -3.92
CA HIS A 184 -0.55 -0.50 -3.62
C HIS A 184 0.30 -0.76 -2.36
N PRO A 185 -0.24 -0.52 -1.15
CA PRO A 185 0.49 -0.76 0.08
C PRO A 185 0.76 -2.25 0.25
N ALA A 186 2.04 -2.64 0.14
CA ALA A 186 2.49 -4.02 0.24
C ALA A 186 2.88 -4.43 1.67
N GLY A 187 3.24 -3.46 2.55
CA GLY A 187 3.76 -3.77 3.88
C GLY A 187 4.97 -4.70 3.80
N GLU A 188 4.98 -5.73 4.63
CA GLU A 188 6.05 -6.75 4.69
C GLU A 188 5.87 -7.92 3.71
N SER A 189 4.83 -7.93 2.87
CA SER A 189 4.44 -9.10 2.08
C SER A 189 5.35 -9.44 0.90
N ARG A 190 6.24 -8.51 0.50
CA ARG A 190 7.17 -8.70 -0.63
C ARG A 190 8.61 -8.35 -0.23
N PRO A 191 9.28 -9.18 0.59
CA PRO A 191 10.67 -8.95 0.95
C PRO A 191 11.59 -9.23 -0.26
N VAL A 192 12.62 -8.39 -0.42
CA VAL A 192 13.71 -8.56 -1.41
C VAL A 192 15.00 -9.02 -0.75
N ALA A 193 15.03 -9.06 0.58
CA ALA A 193 16.14 -9.54 1.38
C ALA A 193 15.65 -10.21 2.68
N THR A 194 16.55 -10.89 3.38
CA THR A 194 16.21 -11.50 4.67
C THR A 194 15.90 -10.45 5.74
N ASN A 195 14.86 -10.68 6.53
CA ASN A 195 14.54 -9.84 7.69
C ASN A 195 15.38 -10.14 8.93
N SER A 196 16.24 -11.18 8.88
CA SER A 196 17.09 -11.59 10.01
C SER A 196 18.25 -10.63 10.28
N THR A 197 18.68 -9.87 9.28
CA THR A 197 19.79 -8.90 9.40
C THR A 197 19.29 -7.47 9.20
N GLU A 198 19.97 -6.49 9.86
CA GLU A 198 19.60 -5.08 9.66
C GLU A 198 19.79 -4.64 8.20
N ALA A 199 20.87 -5.04 7.56
CA ALA A 199 21.10 -4.72 6.15
C ALA A 199 20.00 -5.30 5.23
N GLY A 200 19.46 -6.45 5.57
CA GLY A 200 18.33 -7.03 4.82
C GLY A 200 17.02 -6.30 5.10
N ARG A 201 16.74 -5.96 6.35
CA ARG A 201 15.57 -5.15 6.72
C ARG A 201 15.61 -3.79 6.02
N GLN A 202 16.75 -3.12 5.98
CA GLN A 202 16.89 -1.84 5.28
C GLN A 202 16.53 -1.94 3.79
N LYS A 203 16.94 -3.02 3.11
CA LYS A 203 16.56 -3.27 1.72
C LYS A 203 15.04 -3.50 1.56
N ASN A 204 14.40 -4.07 2.57
CA ASN A 204 12.96 -4.30 2.55
C ASN A 204 12.17 -3.00 2.77
N ARG A 205 12.68 -2.06 3.57
CA ARG A 205 12.09 -0.73 3.78
C ARG A 205 12.35 0.15 2.55
N ARG A 206 11.42 0.13 1.60
CA ARG A 206 11.56 0.86 0.33
C ARG A 206 10.21 1.29 -0.23
N VAL A 207 10.25 2.19 -1.19
CA VAL A 207 9.12 2.50 -2.07
C VAL A 207 9.51 2.14 -3.50
N GLU A 208 8.64 1.45 -4.22
CA GLU A 208 8.78 1.15 -5.64
C GLU A 208 7.71 1.92 -6.43
N ILE A 209 8.16 2.70 -7.41
CA ILE A 209 7.30 3.42 -8.36
C ILE A 209 7.37 2.64 -9.67
N VAL A 210 6.26 2.02 -10.07
CA VAL A 210 6.16 1.23 -11.28
C VAL A 210 5.38 2.01 -12.32
N ALA A 211 6.03 2.37 -13.42
CA ALA A 211 5.40 3.01 -14.55
C ALA A 211 5.31 2.04 -15.74
N ARG A 212 4.23 2.08 -16.49
CA ARG A 212 4.07 1.30 -17.71
C ARG A 212 3.58 2.17 -18.86
N THR A 213 3.84 1.73 -20.07
CA THR A 213 3.24 2.36 -21.25
C THR A 213 1.72 2.27 -21.16
N GLY A 214 1.03 3.36 -21.46
CA GLY A 214 -0.43 3.35 -21.54
C GLY A 214 -0.89 2.26 -22.48
N THR A 215 -1.92 1.50 -22.09
CA THR A 215 -2.65 0.65 -23.01
C THR A 215 -3.51 1.55 -23.90
N ASN A 216 -2.87 2.35 -24.76
CA ASN A 216 -3.59 2.98 -25.83
C ASN A 216 -4.09 1.85 -26.71
N ASN A 217 -5.38 1.65 -26.62
CA ASN A 217 -6.14 0.83 -27.54
C ASN A 217 -5.94 1.48 -28.94
N THR A 218 -4.85 1.14 -29.63
CA THR A 218 -4.71 1.39 -31.06
C THR A 218 -5.66 0.42 -31.74
N GLY A 219 -6.94 0.70 -31.59
CA GLY A 219 -7.95 0.22 -32.49
C GLY A 219 -7.83 1.01 -33.79
N GLN A 220 -7.13 0.46 -34.74
CA GLN A 220 -7.36 0.67 -36.16
C GLN A 220 -7.58 -0.71 -36.79
#